data_4dd2630e77e3f50c9861a1b328cffbc4
#
_entry.id   4dd2630e77e3f50c9861a1b328cffbc4
#
_cell.length_a   1.000
_cell.length_b   1.000
_cell.length_c   1.000
_cell.angle_alpha   90.00
_cell.angle_beta   90.00
_cell.angle_gamma   90.00
#
_symmetry.space_group_name_H-M   'P 1'
#
loop_
_entity.id
_entity.type
_entity.pdbx_description
1 polymer ?
#
loop_
_entity_poly.entity_id
_entity_poly.type
_entity_poly.pdbx_seq_one_letter_code
_entity_poly.pdbx_strand_id
1 'polypeptide(L)'
;MANAAASHVAEQDDVHNGAVFHPATVVFSPALAMAQAMGASGKALLTASVAGYEVGIRVGEFLGRSHYKVFHTTGTAGTIAAAAAVGHLLGLNPTQ
;
A
#
# COMPACT_ATOMS: atom_id res chain seq x y z
N MET A 1 -11.82 2.50 -1.67
CA MET A 1 -11.57 3.92 -1.97
C MET A 1 -11.94 4.84 -0.81
N ALA A 2 -13.19 4.85 -0.31
CA ALA A 2 -13.61 5.77 0.77
C ALA A 2 -12.68 5.74 2.00
N ASN A 3 -12.35 4.55 2.51
CA ASN A 3 -11.46 4.41 3.67
C ASN A 3 -10.05 4.97 3.43
N ALA A 4 -9.51 4.77 2.22
CA ALA A 4 -8.19 5.33 1.89
C ALA A 4 -8.23 6.86 1.84
N ALA A 5 -9.25 7.44 1.22
CA ALA A 5 -9.43 8.88 1.18
C ALA A 5 -9.59 9.47 2.61
N ALA A 6 -10.42 8.83 3.43
CA ALA A 6 -10.64 9.26 4.82
C ALA A 6 -9.37 9.16 5.67
N SER A 7 -8.54 8.15 5.46
CA SER A 7 -7.29 7.97 6.23
C SER A 7 -6.18 8.93 5.84
N HIS A 8 -6.24 9.52 4.64
CA HIS A 8 -5.23 10.44 4.14
C HIS A 8 -5.63 11.94 4.22
N VAL A 9 -6.93 12.23 4.32
CA VAL A 9 -7.44 13.62 4.21
C VAL A 9 -6.86 14.59 5.24
N ALA A 10 -6.49 14.10 6.42
CA ALA A 10 -5.90 14.92 7.49
C ALA A 10 -4.36 15.07 7.38
N GLU A 11 -3.73 14.33 6.46
CA GLU A 11 -2.27 14.30 6.25
C GLU A 11 -1.48 14.05 7.56
N GLN A 12 -2.01 13.19 8.44
CA GLN A 12 -1.39 12.76 9.69
C GLN A 12 -0.97 11.29 9.66
N ASP A 13 -1.09 10.66 8.49
CA ASP A 13 -0.62 9.31 8.23
C ASP A 13 0.91 9.26 8.07
N ASP A 14 1.44 8.07 8.08
CA ASP A 14 2.87 7.83 7.98
C ASP A 14 3.47 8.35 6.67
N VAL A 15 4.78 8.57 6.67
CA VAL A 15 5.53 8.96 5.45
C VAL A 15 6.87 8.26 5.41
N HIS A 16 7.22 7.72 4.25
CA HIS A 16 8.58 7.29 3.94
C HIS A 16 9.27 8.35 3.09
N ASN A 17 10.16 9.13 3.73
CA ASN A 17 10.79 10.30 3.09
C ASN A 17 11.65 9.96 1.87
N GLY A 18 12.32 8.81 1.86
CA GLY A 18 13.14 8.35 0.73
C GLY A 18 12.31 8.13 -0.54
N ALA A 19 11.15 7.52 -0.39
CA ALA A 19 10.22 7.23 -1.47
C ALA A 19 9.23 8.38 -1.75
N VAL A 20 9.14 9.39 -0.87
CA VAL A 20 8.10 10.45 -0.92
C VAL A 20 6.70 9.83 -1.00
N PHE A 21 6.39 8.94 -0.06
CA PHE A 21 5.28 8.01 -0.17
C PHE A 21 4.59 7.83 1.20
N HIS A 22 3.25 7.82 1.20
CA HIS A 22 2.41 7.55 2.38
C HIS A 22 1.86 6.11 2.30
N PRO A 23 2.57 5.11 2.83
CA PRO A 23 2.21 3.70 2.63
C PRO A 23 0.94 3.26 3.34
N ALA A 24 0.68 3.73 4.57
CA ALA A 24 -0.43 3.21 5.37
C ALA A 24 -1.77 3.33 4.66
N THR A 25 -2.08 4.49 4.13
CA THR A 25 -3.38 4.77 3.51
C THR A 25 -3.69 3.86 2.33
N VAL A 26 -2.67 3.54 1.52
CA VAL A 26 -2.82 2.72 0.30
C VAL A 26 -2.64 1.23 0.55
N VAL A 27 -2.02 0.83 1.65
CA VAL A 27 -1.81 -0.58 2.01
C VAL A 27 -2.90 -1.09 2.94
N PHE A 28 -3.13 -0.42 4.09
CA PHE A 28 -4.07 -0.92 5.08
C PHE A 28 -5.52 -0.85 4.61
N SER A 29 -5.92 0.18 3.88
CA SER A 29 -7.32 0.31 3.44
C SER A 29 -7.78 -0.87 2.56
N PRO A 30 -7.06 -1.26 1.49
CA PRO A 30 -7.45 -2.42 0.69
C PRO A 30 -7.20 -3.74 1.40
N ALA A 31 -6.09 -3.86 2.16
CA ALA A 31 -5.79 -5.09 2.90
C ALA A 31 -6.86 -5.39 3.95
N LEU A 32 -7.31 -4.39 4.72
CA LEU A 32 -8.37 -4.55 5.71
C LEU A 32 -9.69 -4.93 5.05
N ALA A 33 -10.07 -4.26 3.96
CA ALA A 33 -11.30 -4.57 3.24
C ALA A 33 -11.31 -6.01 2.72
N MET A 34 -10.20 -6.46 2.16
CA MET A 34 -10.06 -7.83 1.67
C MET A 34 -10.03 -8.83 2.83
N ALA A 35 -9.28 -8.55 3.91
CA ALA A 35 -9.23 -9.42 5.08
C ALA A 35 -10.62 -9.61 5.70
N GLN A 36 -11.42 -8.55 5.79
CA GLN A 36 -12.81 -8.64 6.26
C GLN A 36 -13.69 -9.48 5.33
N ALA A 37 -13.56 -9.27 4.02
CA ALA A 37 -14.35 -10.01 3.03
C ALA A 37 -14.03 -11.52 3.03
N MET A 38 -12.78 -11.88 3.32
CA MET A 38 -12.33 -13.28 3.36
C MET A 38 -12.44 -13.94 4.73
N GLY A 39 -12.74 -13.17 5.78
CA GLY A 39 -12.65 -13.67 7.17
C GLY A 39 -11.20 -13.99 7.57
N ALA A 40 -10.21 -13.28 7.04
CA ALA A 40 -8.81 -13.52 7.31
C ALA A 40 -8.43 -13.16 8.77
N SER A 41 -7.42 -13.83 9.30
CA SER A 41 -6.92 -13.52 10.65
C SER A 41 -6.17 -12.19 10.70
N GLY A 42 -6.10 -11.56 11.89
CA GLY A 42 -5.29 -10.36 12.10
C GLY A 42 -3.80 -10.59 11.77
N LYS A 43 -3.29 -11.81 12.01
CA LYS A 43 -1.92 -12.18 11.62
C LYS A 43 -1.74 -12.12 10.10
N ALA A 44 -2.69 -12.67 9.34
CA ALA A 44 -2.64 -12.63 7.87
C ALA A 44 -2.69 -11.19 7.36
N LEU A 45 -3.56 -10.34 7.93
CA LEU A 45 -3.64 -8.91 7.60
C LEU A 45 -2.28 -8.22 7.84
N LEU A 46 -1.67 -8.41 9.00
CA LEU A 46 -0.39 -7.80 9.32
C LEU A 46 0.73 -8.25 8.37
N THR A 47 0.80 -9.56 8.07
CA THR A 47 1.81 -10.10 7.14
C THR A 47 1.64 -9.52 5.74
N ALA A 48 0.40 -9.45 5.25
CA ALA A 48 0.09 -8.86 3.96
C ALA A 48 0.42 -7.36 3.91
N SER A 49 0.18 -6.64 5.00
CA SER A 49 0.53 -5.23 5.11
C SER A 49 2.05 -5.03 5.02
N VAL A 50 2.85 -5.87 5.67
CA VAL A 50 4.32 -5.83 5.55
C VAL A 50 4.74 -6.04 4.09
N ALA A 51 4.15 -6.99 3.39
CA ALA A 51 4.45 -7.21 1.97
C ALA A 51 4.11 -5.97 1.11
N GLY A 52 2.95 -5.35 1.35
CA GLY A 52 2.56 -4.11 0.67
C GLY A 52 3.51 -2.95 0.92
N TYR A 53 3.91 -2.74 2.19
CA TYR A 53 4.89 -1.71 2.55
C TYR A 53 6.22 -1.93 1.85
N GLU A 54 6.76 -3.14 1.92
CA GLU A 54 8.06 -3.50 1.36
C GLU A 54 8.09 -3.24 -0.15
N VAL A 55 7.09 -3.71 -0.88
CA VAL A 55 6.99 -3.50 -2.33
C VAL A 55 6.78 -2.03 -2.65
N GLY A 56 5.84 -1.36 -1.99
CA GLY A 56 5.51 0.04 -2.27
C GLY A 56 6.67 0.99 -2.03
N ILE A 57 7.39 0.83 -0.91
CA ILE A 57 8.55 1.65 -0.57
C ILE A 57 9.68 1.45 -1.58
N ARG A 58 10.00 0.20 -1.94
CA ARG A 58 11.05 -0.08 -2.95
C ARG A 58 10.70 0.49 -4.32
N VAL A 59 9.43 0.38 -4.74
CA VAL A 59 8.97 0.99 -6.00
C VAL A 59 9.07 2.52 -5.91
N GLY A 60 8.65 3.13 -4.81
CA GLY A 60 8.76 4.57 -4.61
C GLY A 60 10.22 5.07 -4.62
N GLU A 61 11.14 4.35 -3.99
CA GLU A 61 12.58 4.65 -4.03
C GLU A 61 13.16 4.51 -5.44
N PHE A 62 12.76 3.46 -6.17
CA PHE A 62 13.16 3.27 -7.57
C PHE A 62 12.70 4.43 -8.47
N LEU A 63 11.47 4.91 -8.29
CA LEU A 63 10.93 6.05 -9.05
C LEU A 63 11.68 7.35 -8.73
N GLY A 64 12.12 7.52 -7.50
CA GLY A 64 12.91 8.65 -7.06
C GLY A 64 12.18 9.99 -7.04
N ARG A 65 12.87 11.03 -6.58
CA ARG A 65 12.28 12.37 -6.41
C ARG A 65 11.89 13.07 -7.72
N SER A 66 12.51 12.70 -8.84
CA SER A 66 12.16 13.24 -10.15
C SER A 66 10.74 12.88 -10.57
N HIS A 67 10.28 11.69 -10.20
CA HIS A 67 8.91 11.23 -10.42
C HIS A 67 7.90 12.14 -9.74
N TYR A 68 8.17 12.56 -8.50
CA TYR A 68 7.28 13.41 -7.71
C TYR A 68 7.05 14.81 -8.30
N LYS A 69 7.92 15.26 -9.22
CA LYS A 69 7.71 16.55 -9.93
C LYS A 69 6.50 16.52 -10.87
N VAL A 70 6.07 15.34 -11.28
CA VAL A 70 5.00 15.15 -12.27
C VAL A 70 3.86 14.32 -11.71
N PHE A 71 4.17 13.27 -10.92
CA PHE A 71 3.21 12.33 -10.39
C PHE A 71 3.29 12.26 -8.86
N HIS A 72 2.13 12.06 -8.23
CA HIS A 72 2.08 11.82 -6.79
C HIS A 72 2.45 10.36 -6.49
N THR A 73 3.59 10.13 -5.84
CA THR A 73 4.14 8.79 -5.61
C THR A 73 3.19 7.90 -4.81
N THR A 74 2.45 8.46 -3.84
CA THR A 74 1.45 7.69 -3.10
C THR A 74 0.39 7.10 -4.03
N GLY A 75 -0.01 7.82 -5.07
CA GLY A 75 -0.97 7.31 -6.06
C GLY A 75 -0.37 6.24 -6.97
N THR A 76 0.85 6.45 -7.46
CA THR A 76 1.49 5.54 -8.43
C THR A 76 2.08 4.30 -7.78
N ALA A 77 3.04 4.45 -6.86
CA ALA A 77 3.63 3.34 -6.12
C ALA A 77 2.60 2.64 -5.22
N GLY A 78 1.64 3.41 -4.67
CA GLY A 78 0.60 2.89 -3.80
C GLY A 78 -0.35 1.91 -4.49
N THR A 79 -0.61 2.06 -5.78
CA THR A 79 -1.39 1.08 -6.55
C THR A 79 -0.69 -0.29 -6.55
N ILE A 80 0.63 -0.31 -6.73
CA ILE A 80 1.43 -1.55 -6.71
C ILE A 80 1.51 -2.11 -5.29
N ALA A 81 1.68 -1.25 -4.29
CA ALA A 81 1.68 -1.64 -2.87
C ALA A 81 0.36 -2.31 -2.47
N ALA A 82 -0.77 -1.72 -2.87
CA ALA A 82 -2.11 -2.28 -2.63
C ALA A 82 -2.27 -3.66 -3.27
N ALA A 83 -1.83 -3.80 -4.53
CA ALA A 83 -1.88 -5.06 -5.24
C ALA A 83 -1.03 -6.15 -4.56
N ALA A 84 0.17 -5.81 -4.09
CA ALA A 84 1.03 -6.74 -3.36
C ALA A 84 0.39 -7.22 -2.04
N ALA A 85 -0.18 -6.30 -1.25
CA ALA A 85 -0.85 -6.65 -0.01
C ALA A 85 -2.08 -7.55 -0.24
N VAL A 86 -2.94 -7.18 -1.19
CA VAL A 86 -4.14 -7.95 -1.51
C VAL A 86 -3.78 -9.28 -2.14
N GLY A 87 -2.81 -9.31 -3.07
CA GLY A 87 -2.32 -10.55 -3.69
C GLY A 87 -1.77 -11.53 -2.66
N HIS A 88 -1.04 -11.03 -1.65
CA HIS A 88 -0.57 -11.86 -0.54
C HIS A 88 -1.72 -12.47 0.26
N LEU A 89 -2.77 -11.68 0.59
CA LEU A 89 -3.96 -12.21 1.27
C LEU A 89 -4.69 -13.27 0.46
N LEU A 90 -4.79 -13.07 -0.85
CA LEU A 90 -5.42 -14.02 -1.78
C LEU A 90 -4.57 -15.27 -2.04
N GLY A 91 -3.32 -15.30 -1.57
CA GLY A 91 -2.40 -16.42 -1.81
C GLY A 91 -2.00 -16.57 -3.27
N LEU A 92 -1.97 -15.46 -4.03
CA LEU A 92 -1.59 -15.48 -5.45
C LEU A 92 -0.14 -15.91 -5.61
N ASN A 93 0.14 -16.65 -6.67
CA ASN A 93 1.50 -17.01 -7.03
C ASN A 93 2.14 -15.91 -7.92
N PRO A 94 3.48 -15.96 -8.16
CA PRO A 94 4.17 -14.92 -8.92
C PRO A 94 3.71 -14.69 -10.35
N THR A 95 2.94 -15.64 -10.92
CA THR A 95 2.43 -15.55 -12.30
C THR A 95 1.05 -14.90 -12.36
N GLN A 96 0.34 -14.87 -11.26
CA GLN A 96 -1.00 -14.28 -11.11
C GLN A 96 -0.92 -12.81 -10.71
#